data_fd058fd499a009cd4b7cce0be20c0f87
#
_entry.id   fd058fd499a009cd4b7cce0be20c0f87
#
_cell.length_a   1.000
_cell.length_b   1.000
_cell.length_c   1.000
_cell.angle_alpha   90.00
_cell.angle_beta   90.00
_cell.angle_gamma   90.00
#
_symmetry.space_group_name_H-M   'P 1'
#
loop_
_entity.id
_entity.type
_entity.pdbx_description
1 polymer ?
#
loop_
_entity_poly.entity_id
_entity_poly.type
_entity_poly.pdbx_seq_one_letter_code
_entity_poly.pdbx_strand_id
1 'polypeptide(L)'
;MQFFSEKKVYNFMKMRYAALAVCALLVCGTLFLFFQRGLQYGIDFSGGTLVQVQYEQKAPIAQIREILSKTGEFQNLSVTEFGSDNEITIRFLGSSSNLGSDIGQHINELLQGTGDFEIRRADVVGPKVGDELREKGLMAILVSLIAILAYIAVRFEWR
;
A
#
# COMPACT_ATOMS: atom_id res chain seq x y z
N MET A 1 -7.66 -3.67 43.93
CA MET A 1 -8.48 -4.75 43.31
C MET A 1 -7.51 -5.73 42.64
N GLN A 2 -7.32 -6.92 43.27
CA GLN A 2 -6.49 -7.98 42.67
C GLN A 2 -7.40 -8.85 41.81
N PHE A 3 -7.26 -8.75 40.49
CA PHE A 3 -8.05 -9.51 39.52
C PHE A 3 -7.56 -10.95 39.30
N PHE A 4 -6.45 -11.34 39.89
CA PHE A 4 -5.89 -12.69 39.76
C PHE A 4 -5.80 -13.37 41.14
N SER A 5 -6.50 -14.48 41.28
CA SER A 5 -6.40 -15.34 42.47
C SER A 5 -5.05 -16.09 42.44
N GLU A 6 -4.23 -15.92 43.46
CA GLU A 6 -2.85 -16.47 43.59
C GLU A 6 -2.74 -18.00 43.57
N LYS A 7 -3.84 -18.75 43.47
CA LYS A 7 -3.82 -20.22 43.57
C LYS A 7 -4.03 -21.00 42.29
N LYS A 8 -4.17 -20.34 41.13
CA LYS A 8 -4.30 -21.06 39.86
C LYS A 8 -2.97 -21.09 39.09
N VAL A 9 -2.19 -22.13 39.26
CA VAL A 9 -1.02 -22.43 38.43
C VAL A 9 -1.54 -22.90 37.08
N TYR A 10 -1.53 -22.00 36.11
CA TYR A 10 -1.87 -22.32 34.71
C TYR A 10 -0.69 -23.02 34.06
N ASN A 11 -0.89 -24.26 33.62
CA ASN A 11 0.15 -25.07 32.99
C ASN A 11 0.28 -24.68 31.48
N PHE A 12 0.88 -23.51 31.19
CA PHE A 12 1.06 -22.97 29.84
C PHE A 12 1.82 -23.92 28.91
N MET A 13 2.72 -24.74 29.48
CA MET A 13 3.51 -25.71 28.70
C MET A 13 2.65 -26.81 28.07
N LYS A 14 1.48 -27.11 28.61
CA LYS A 14 0.58 -28.13 28.06
C LYS A 14 -0.03 -27.67 26.71
N MET A 15 -0.17 -26.36 26.51
CA MET A 15 -0.72 -25.75 25.27
C MET A 15 0.32 -25.47 24.19
N ARG A 16 1.60 -25.78 24.39
CA ARG A 16 2.68 -25.47 23.45
C ARG A 16 2.42 -26.01 22.04
N TYR A 17 1.93 -27.24 21.93
CA TYR A 17 1.65 -27.87 20.63
C TYR A 17 0.46 -27.22 19.92
N ALA A 18 -0.58 -26.82 20.66
CA ALA A 18 -1.71 -26.10 20.10
C ALA A 18 -1.26 -24.69 19.60
N ALA A 19 -0.46 -23.99 20.39
CA ALA A 19 0.09 -22.70 19.98
C ALA A 19 0.98 -22.81 18.73
N LEU A 20 1.86 -23.82 18.67
CA LEU A 20 2.68 -24.10 17.50
C LEU A 20 1.84 -24.43 16.26
N ALA A 21 0.79 -25.24 16.41
CA ALA A 21 -0.12 -25.57 15.32
C ALA A 21 -0.83 -24.31 14.76
N VAL A 22 -1.31 -23.44 15.66
CA VAL A 22 -1.94 -22.16 15.25
C VAL A 22 -0.94 -21.26 14.54
N CYS A 23 0.27 -21.10 15.07
CA CYS A 23 1.32 -20.32 14.41
C CYS A 23 1.67 -20.88 13.03
N ALA A 24 1.84 -22.19 12.91
CA ALA A 24 2.14 -22.84 11.65
C ALA A 24 1.00 -22.64 10.64
N LEU A 25 -0.25 -22.76 11.07
CA LEU A 25 -1.43 -22.52 10.23
C LEU A 25 -1.49 -21.07 9.73
N LEU A 26 -1.22 -20.11 10.61
CA LEU A 26 -1.19 -18.68 10.24
C LEU A 26 -0.06 -18.40 9.25
N VAL A 27 1.14 -18.94 9.46
CA VAL A 27 2.27 -18.75 8.54
C VAL A 27 1.96 -19.38 7.18
N CYS A 28 1.47 -20.62 7.15
CA CYS A 28 1.08 -21.28 5.90
C CYS A 28 -0.04 -20.53 5.19
N GLY A 29 -1.05 -20.05 5.92
CA GLY A 29 -2.14 -19.23 5.37
C GLY A 29 -1.64 -17.92 4.78
N THR A 30 -0.73 -17.24 5.45
CA THR A 30 -0.12 -16.00 4.96
C THR A 30 0.70 -16.25 3.69
N LEU A 31 1.53 -17.28 3.66
CA LEU A 31 2.29 -17.66 2.47
C LEU A 31 1.38 -18.03 1.31
N PHE A 32 0.31 -18.80 1.56
CA PHE A 32 -0.66 -19.16 0.55
C PHE A 32 -1.34 -17.93 -0.07
N LEU A 33 -1.80 -16.98 0.76
CA LEU A 33 -2.39 -15.72 0.28
C LEU A 33 -1.38 -14.86 -0.47
N PHE A 34 -0.13 -14.85 -0.03
CA PHE A 34 0.95 -14.14 -0.70
C PHE A 34 1.20 -14.66 -2.12
N PHE A 35 1.22 -15.99 -2.31
CA PHE A 35 1.39 -16.59 -3.62
C PHE A 35 0.16 -16.44 -4.52
N GLN A 36 -1.05 -16.42 -3.95
CA GLN A 36 -2.27 -16.26 -4.74
C GLN A 36 -2.56 -14.82 -5.15
N ARG A 37 -2.38 -13.85 -4.23
CA ARG A 37 -2.75 -12.46 -4.47
C ARG A 37 -1.58 -11.55 -4.80
N GLY A 38 -0.35 -11.98 -4.51
CA GLY A 38 0.83 -11.14 -4.63
C GLY A 38 0.81 -9.96 -3.66
N LEU A 39 1.77 -9.06 -3.82
CA LEU A 39 1.84 -7.80 -3.09
C LEU A 39 1.27 -6.67 -3.96
N GLN A 40 0.40 -5.87 -3.38
CA GLN A 40 -0.03 -4.61 -3.99
C GLN A 40 0.97 -3.52 -3.62
N TYR A 41 1.79 -3.16 -4.58
CA TYR A 41 2.79 -2.11 -4.40
C TYR A 41 2.15 -0.72 -4.52
N GLY A 42 2.68 0.26 -3.77
CA GLY A 42 2.39 1.67 -3.99
C GLY A 42 2.97 2.16 -5.32
N ILE A 43 2.57 3.36 -5.75
CA ILE A 43 3.07 3.97 -6.99
C ILE A 43 4.60 4.14 -6.99
N ASP A 44 5.20 4.32 -5.82
CA ASP A 44 6.64 4.46 -5.64
C ASP A 44 7.43 3.23 -6.13
N PHE A 45 6.79 2.04 -6.06
CA PHE A 45 7.39 0.76 -6.42
C PHE A 45 6.84 0.14 -7.71
N SER A 46 5.63 0.50 -8.11
CA SER A 46 5.01 0.00 -9.36
C SER A 46 5.10 1.00 -10.50
N GLY A 47 5.49 2.24 -10.20
CA GLY A 47 5.29 3.37 -11.08
C GLY A 47 3.80 3.73 -11.18
N GLY A 48 3.50 4.82 -11.82
CA GLY A 48 2.13 5.28 -12.05
C GLY A 48 1.93 6.73 -11.64
N THR A 49 0.69 7.17 -11.72
CA THR A 49 0.28 8.53 -11.37
C THR A 49 -0.68 8.50 -10.20
N LEU A 50 -0.49 9.43 -9.27
CA LEU A 50 -1.38 9.70 -8.16
C LEU A 50 -1.82 11.15 -8.24
N VAL A 51 -3.12 11.38 -8.32
CA VAL A 51 -3.70 12.72 -8.28
C VAL A 51 -4.62 12.81 -7.07
N GLN A 52 -4.39 13.79 -6.23
CA GLN A 52 -5.20 14.10 -5.07
C GLN A 52 -6.07 15.30 -5.38
N VAL A 53 -7.38 15.10 -5.29
CA VAL A 53 -8.40 16.10 -5.64
C VAL A 53 -9.28 16.36 -4.43
N GLN A 54 -9.48 17.62 -4.12
CA GLN A 54 -10.39 18.05 -3.06
C GLN A 54 -11.60 18.76 -3.67
N TYR A 55 -12.79 18.27 -3.33
CA TYR A 55 -14.08 18.86 -3.68
C TYR A 55 -14.54 19.81 -2.58
N GLU A 56 -15.30 20.84 -2.93
CA GLU A 56 -15.96 21.69 -1.94
C GLU A 56 -17.09 20.93 -1.20
N GLN A 57 -17.75 20.00 -1.89
CA GLN A 57 -18.78 19.14 -1.35
C GLN A 57 -18.31 17.67 -1.38
N LYS A 58 -19.20 16.75 -1.01
CA LYS A 58 -18.92 15.31 -1.08
C LYS A 58 -18.54 14.89 -2.50
N ALA A 59 -17.40 14.23 -2.64
CA ALA A 59 -16.88 13.80 -3.93
C ALA A 59 -17.77 12.73 -4.57
N PRO A 60 -18.20 12.88 -5.84
CA PRO A 60 -19.02 11.90 -6.54
C PRO A 60 -18.19 10.76 -7.12
N ILE A 61 -17.63 9.90 -6.26
CA ILE A 61 -16.67 8.84 -6.62
C ILE A 61 -17.18 7.92 -7.73
N ALA A 62 -18.46 7.56 -7.70
CA ALA A 62 -19.05 6.67 -8.69
C ALA A 62 -19.02 7.30 -10.10
N GLN A 63 -19.35 8.58 -10.21
CA GLN A 63 -19.30 9.32 -11.47
C GLN A 63 -17.88 9.50 -11.97
N ILE A 64 -16.96 9.86 -11.08
CA ILE A 64 -15.54 10.03 -11.40
C ILE A 64 -14.96 8.73 -11.94
N ARG A 65 -15.24 7.62 -11.28
CA ARG A 65 -14.78 6.29 -11.71
C ARG A 65 -15.37 5.92 -13.08
N GLU A 66 -16.63 6.24 -13.32
CA GLU A 66 -17.29 5.97 -14.61
C GLU A 66 -16.67 6.81 -15.74
N ILE A 67 -16.47 8.11 -15.54
CA ILE A 67 -15.88 9.02 -16.52
C ILE A 67 -14.46 8.54 -16.88
N LEU A 68 -13.62 8.32 -15.88
CA LEU A 68 -12.24 7.91 -16.08
C LEU A 68 -12.11 6.51 -16.70
N SER A 69 -13.03 5.58 -16.36
CA SER A 69 -13.04 4.24 -16.97
C SER A 69 -13.48 4.24 -18.43
N LYS A 70 -14.38 5.15 -18.83
CA LYS A 70 -14.83 5.28 -20.23
C LYS A 70 -13.78 5.84 -21.16
N THR A 71 -12.84 6.63 -20.67
CA THR A 71 -11.75 7.21 -21.46
C THR A 71 -10.79 6.12 -21.95
N GLY A 72 -10.69 4.97 -21.26
CA GLY A 72 -9.89 3.82 -21.69
C GLY A 72 -8.37 4.03 -21.63
N GLU A 73 -7.92 5.23 -21.26
CA GLU A 73 -6.48 5.60 -21.21
C GLU A 73 -5.80 5.17 -19.92
N PHE A 74 -6.60 4.91 -18.86
CA PHE A 74 -6.10 4.66 -17.51
C PHE A 74 -6.13 3.17 -17.18
N GLN A 75 -4.96 2.54 -17.09
CA GLN A 75 -4.85 1.17 -16.64
C GLN A 75 -4.82 1.09 -15.10
N ASN A 76 -5.45 0.07 -14.54
CA ASN A 76 -5.54 -0.16 -13.09
C ASN A 76 -6.04 1.07 -12.30
N LEU A 77 -7.07 1.73 -12.83
CA LEU A 77 -7.69 2.90 -12.19
C LEU A 77 -8.24 2.53 -10.80
N SER A 78 -7.80 3.26 -9.79
CA SER A 78 -8.31 3.17 -8.43
C SER A 78 -8.68 4.56 -7.93
N VAL A 79 -9.93 4.75 -7.55
CA VAL A 79 -10.44 5.99 -6.94
C VAL A 79 -10.86 5.66 -5.52
N THR A 80 -10.20 6.29 -4.53
CA THR A 80 -10.42 6.06 -3.10
C THR A 80 -10.57 7.37 -2.34
N GLU A 81 -11.41 7.36 -1.29
CA GLU A 81 -11.51 8.48 -0.35
C GLU A 81 -10.19 8.62 0.44
N PHE A 82 -9.84 9.86 0.76
CA PHE A 82 -8.63 10.16 1.52
C PHE A 82 -8.95 11.15 2.65
N GLY A 83 -8.99 10.63 3.87
CA GLY A 83 -9.18 11.43 5.09
C GLY A 83 -10.60 11.93 5.32
N SER A 84 -11.22 12.55 4.34
CA SER A 84 -12.59 13.11 4.42
C SER A 84 -13.42 12.79 3.19
N ASP A 85 -14.75 12.88 3.32
CA ASP A 85 -15.72 12.56 2.25
C ASP A 85 -15.59 13.46 0.99
N ASN A 86 -14.90 14.58 1.11
CA ASN A 86 -14.69 15.55 0.04
C ASN A 86 -13.30 15.45 -0.61
N GLU A 87 -12.41 14.59 -0.11
CA GLU A 87 -11.07 14.43 -0.64
C GLU A 87 -10.89 13.02 -1.21
N ILE A 88 -10.40 12.94 -2.43
CA ILE A 88 -10.18 11.67 -3.14
C ILE A 88 -8.77 11.58 -3.69
N THR A 89 -8.30 10.34 -3.75
CA THR A 89 -7.05 9.99 -4.42
C THR A 89 -7.37 9.12 -5.64
N ILE A 90 -6.95 9.58 -6.80
CA ILE A 90 -7.03 8.87 -8.08
C ILE A 90 -5.66 8.29 -8.38
N ARG A 91 -5.59 6.97 -8.53
CA ARG A 91 -4.36 6.25 -8.92
C ARG A 91 -4.58 5.52 -10.22
N PHE A 92 -3.64 5.59 -11.12
CA PHE A 92 -3.66 4.83 -12.35
C PHE A 92 -2.25 4.52 -12.86
N LEU A 93 -2.14 3.41 -13.58
CA LEU A 93 -0.96 3.06 -14.35
C LEU A 93 -1.19 3.58 -15.77
N GLY A 94 -0.41 4.53 -16.20
CA GLY A 94 -0.44 5.06 -17.55
C GLY A 94 0.98 5.27 -18.03
N SER A 95 1.27 4.82 -19.23
CA SER A 95 2.52 5.16 -19.92
C SER A 95 2.41 6.57 -20.50
N SER A 96 2.41 7.55 -19.60
CA SER A 96 2.40 8.95 -20.00
C SER A 96 3.81 9.45 -20.26
N SER A 97 4.49 8.82 -21.24
CA SER A 97 5.67 9.43 -21.85
C SER A 97 5.35 10.79 -22.50
N ASN A 98 4.07 11.09 -22.73
CA ASN A 98 3.62 12.35 -23.33
C ASN A 98 2.86 13.28 -22.38
N LEU A 99 2.51 12.86 -21.15
CA LEU A 99 1.70 13.63 -20.21
C LEU A 99 2.49 14.16 -18.99
N GLY A 100 3.80 14.15 -19.03
CA GLY A 100 4.64 14.41 -17.83
C GLY A 100 4.53 15.80 -17.20
N SER A 101 4.02 16.82 -17.88
CA SER A 101 3.84 18.17 -17.33
C SER A 101 2.38 18.63 -17.21
N ASP A 102 1.43 17.89 -17.78
CA ASP A 102 0.06 18.37 -18.00
C ASP A 102 -1.04 17.44 -17.43
N ILE A 103 -0.65 16.45 -16.66
CA ILE A 103 -1.61 15.48 -16.08
C ILE A 103 -2.67 16.16 -15.21
N GLY A 104 -2.29 17.20 -14.49
CA GLY A 104 -3.23 17.99 -13.70
C GLY A 104 -4.27 18.68 -14.59
N GLN A 105 -3.85 19.25 -15.72
CA GLN A 105 -4.76 19.90 -16.67
C GLN A 105 -5.68 18.88 -17.34
N HIS A 106 -5.14 17.74 -17.77
CA HIS A 106 -5.91 16.68 -18.40
C HIS A 106 -6.99 16.10 -17.46
N ILE A 107 -6.63 15.83 -16.20
CA ILE A 107 -7.61 15.40 -15.17
C ILE A 107 -8.61 16.50 -14.89
N ASN A 108 -8.19 17.77 -14.86
CA ASN A 108 -9.09 18.89 -14.68
C ASN A 108 -10.12 18.98 -15.81
N GLU A 109 -9.73 18.80 -17.06
CA GLU A 109 -10.63 18.76 -18.21
C GLU A 109 -11.63 17.59 -18.15
N LEU A 110 -11.17 16.40 -17.77
CA LEU A 110 -12.02 15.21 -17.66
C LEU A 110 -13.03 15.29 -16.52
N LEU A 111 -12.67 15.95 -15.43
CA LEU A 111 -13.53 16.12 -14.26
C LEU A 111 -14.40 17.39 -14.32
N GLN A 112 -14.24 18.23 -15.36
CA GLN A 112 -15.14 19.37 -15.59
C GLN A 112 -16.59 18.87 -15.70
N GLY A 113 -17.45 19.35 -14.81
CA GLY A 113 -18.85 18.92 -14.73
C GLY A 113 -19.17 17.95 -13.59
N THR A 114 -18.19 17.50 -12.83
CA THR A 114 -18.42 16.67 -11.62
C THR A 114 -18.63 17.51 -10.34
N GLY A 115 -18.38 18.82 -10.40
CA GLY A 115 -18.50 19.78 -9.29
C GLY A 115 -17.28 20.70 -9.21
N ASP A 116 -17.28 21.56 -8.22
CA ASP A 116 -16.14 22.45 -7.93
C ASP A 116 -15.10 21.69 -7.13
N PHE A 117 -13.88 21.62 -7.66
CA PHE A 117 -12.77 20.89 -7.08
C PHE A 117 -11.44 21.61 -7.30
N GLU A 118 -10.47 21.29 -6.45
CA GLU A 118 -9.08 21.75 -6.53
C GLU A 118 -8.14 20.55 -6.56
N ILE A 119 -7.17 20.55 -7.48
CA ILE A 119 -6.12 19.53 -7.50
C ILE A 119 -5.05 19.94 -6.49
N ARG A 120 -4.95 19.18 -5.40
CA ARG A 120 -3.99 19.41 -4.31
C ARG A 120 -2.58 18.95 -4.67
N ARG A 121 -2.49 17.81 -5.31
CA ARG A 121 -1.22 17.15 -5.60
C ARG A 121 -1.35 16.25 -6.83
N ALA A 122 -0.34 16.25 -7.66
CA ALA A 122 -0.20 15.31 -8.76
C ALA A 122 1.24 14.78 -8.77
N ASP A 123 1.40 13.51 -8.41
CA ASP A 123 2.69 12.82 -8.39
C ASP A 123 2.74 11.83 -9.53
N VAL A 124 3.82 11.86 -10.29
CA VAL A 124 4.07 10.95 -11.39
C VAL A 124 5.39 10.22 -11.15
N VAL A 125 5.33 8.91 -11.07
CA VAL A 125 6.51 8.05 -10.93
C VAL A 125 6.65 7.20 -12.18
N GLY A 126 7.74 7.39 -12.89
CA GLY A 126 8.04 6.56 -14.08
C GLY A 126 8.25 5.09 -13.68
N PRO A 127 7.83 4.11 -14.51
CA PRO A 127 7.95 2.69 -14.21
C PRO A 127 9.40 2.26 -13.96
N LYS A 128 10.35 2.81 -14.67
CA LYS A 128 11.79 2.53 -14.48
C LYS A 128 12.29 2.93 -13.08
N VAL A 129 11.81 4.07 -12.56
CA VAL A 129 12.17 4.53 -11.21
C VAL A 129 11.56 3.63 -10.15
N GLY A 130 10.32 3.18 -10.36
CA GLY A 130 9.65 2.23 -9.46
C GLY A 130 10.40 0.90 -9.36
N ASP A 131 10.82 0.33 -10.48
CA ASP A 131 11.59 -0.92 -10.51
C ASP A 131 12.95 -0.78 -9.81
N GLU A 132 13.68 0.32 -10.05
CA GLU A 132 14.95 0.59 -9.36
C GLU A 132 14.77 0.76 -7.84
N LEU A 133 13.72 1.47 -7.41
CA LEU A 133 13.42 1.64 -5.99
C LEU A 133 13.05 0.30 -5.33
N ARG A 134 12.30 -0.55 -6.03
CA ARG A 134 11.94 -1.88 -5.55
C ARG A 134 13.17 -2.75 -5.35
N GLU A 135 14.06 -2.83 -6.34
CA GLU A 135 15.28 -3.62 -6.25
C GLU A 135 16.19 -3.13 -5.14
N LYS A 136 16.47 -1.83 -5.10
CA LYS A 136 17.31 -1.21 -4.08
C LYS A 136 16.69 -1.32 -2.68
N GLY A 137 15.37 -1.17 -2.56
CA GLY A 137 14.64 -1.32 -1.30
C GLY A 137 14.70 -2.74 -0.75
N LEU A 138 14.49 -3.77 -1.59
CA LEU A 138 14.63 -5.16 -1.19
C LEU A 138 16.06 -5.50 -0.77
N MET A 139 17.05 -5.02 -1.53
CA MET A 139 18.47 -5.21 -1.21
C MET A 139 18.82 -4.56 0.14
N ALA A 140 18.35 -3.33 0.39
CA ALA A 140 18.58 -2.65 1.66
C ALA A 140 17.98 -3.41 2.86
N ILE A 141 16.78 -3.97 2.71
CA ILE A 141 16.15 -4.78 3.75
C ILE A 141 16.97 -6.04 4.02
N LEU A 142 17.42 -6.76 2.99
CA LEU A 142 18.23 -7.96 3.15
C LEU A 142 19.56 -7.65 3.84
N VAL A 143 20.26 -6.61 3.40
CA VAL A 143 21.55 -6.19 4.00
C VAL A 143 21.33 -5.79 5.46
N SER A 144 20.28 -5.04 5.78
CA SER A 144 19.99 -4.65 7.16
C SER A 144 19.66 -5.84 8.06
N LEU A 145 18.90 -6.82 7.56
CA LEU A 145 18.62 -8.07 8.31
C LEU A 145 19.90 -8.85 8.60
N ILE A 146 20.78 -9.01 7.60
CA ILE A 146 22.06 -9.69 7.78
C ILE A 146 22.94 -8.94 8.79
N ALA A 147 23.00 -7.61 8.71
CA ALA A 147 23.75 -6.78 9.64
C ALA A 147 23.22 -6.91 11.07
N ILE A 148 21.91 -6.93 11.27
CA ILE A 148 21.28 -7.13 12.58
C ILE A 148 21.60 -8.52 13.12
N LEU A 149 21.47 -9.57 12.29
CA LEU A 149 21.79 -10.93 12.69
C LEU A 149 23.27 -11.07 13.08
N ALA A 150 24.19 -10.49 12.29
CA ALA A 150 25.61 -10.46 12.60
C ALA A 150 25.89 -9.72 13.92
N TYR A 151 25.25 -8.55 14.12
CA TYR A 151 25.38 -7.80 15.36
C TYR A 151 24.90 -8.61 16.57
N ILE A 152 23.74 -9.27 16.45
CA ILE A 152 23.19 -10.10 17.53
C ILE A 152 24.14 -11.30 17.80
N ALA A 153 24.64 -11.96 16.77
CA ALA A 153 25.56 -13.10 16.91
C ALA A 153 26.87 -12.71 17.62
N VAL A 154 27.40 -11.54 17.33
CA VAL A 154 28.61 -11.02 17.98
C VAL A 154 28.35 -10.53 19.41
N ARG A 155 27.19 -9.88 19.61
CA ARG A 155 26.88 -9.26 20.91
C ARG A 155 26.41 -10.26 21.97
N PHE A 156 25.62 -11.25 21.55
CA PHE A 156 25.19 -12.35 22.40
C PHE A 156 26.08 -13.53 22.04
N GLU A 157 27.05 -13.86 22.91
CA GLU A 157 27.97 -14.97 22.73
C GLU A 157 27.25 -16.22 22.19
N TRP A 158 27.74 -16.71 21.08
CA TRP A 158 27.28 -17.94 20.46
C TRP A 158 27.57 -19.10 21.42
N ARG A 159 26.59 -19.52 22.19
CA ARG A 159 26.57 -20.75 22.97
C ARG A 159 25.59 -21.75 22.40
#